data_7ff36718501a047cf04afa7c3eeeac16
#
_entry.id   7ff36718501a047cf04afa7c3eeeac16
#
_cell.length_a   1.000
_cell.length_b   1.000
_cell.length_c   1.000
_cell.angle_alpha   90.00
_cell.angle_beta   90.00
_cell.angle_gamma   90.00
#
_symmetry.space_group_name_H-M   'P 1'
#
loop_
_entity.id
_entity.type
_entity.pdbx_description
1 polymer ?
#
loop_
_entity_poly.entity_id
_entity_poly.type
_entity_poly.pdbx_seq_one_letter_code
_entity_poly.pdbx_strand_id
1 'polypeptide(L)'
;MILQMRSTFMRIFWILLVFSQSIMAAPEGPPADTHEFQLANGLKLIVREDHRAPTVAHMVWYRAGSMDEVNGRTGVAHVLEHMMFKGTDTVKSGDFSRLVAAVGGRENAFTSRDYTAYFQQVEKSKLDDVMKLEADRMTNLSFQDAEFFKEIEVVKEERRLRTEDNPSSLLYESLMATAFMTSPYRHPVIGWMNDLENMKPSDARDWYQSWYAPNNATVIISGDVEPQAILKSVEKYYGSAPARELPVRKPQLEPVQKGIKQVQVKAPADNAQLAMAWKVPKLQPGKLDDVEPYALELLAAVLDGYDNARLNRVLVKQERVVNDVGVSYDMVSRGPELFLINVNMAKGKTIAQAQNSIRKALQEIVRNGVQESELKRIKVRILSNQIFKRDSIFGQAMEIGSTEMAGFSWRDIDVMLEKMQTITPAQVQAVASKYLVDDGLTIAVLDPQSRKSAQVKQGGQ
;
A
#
# COMPACT_ATOMS: atom_id res chain seq x y z
N MET A 1 60.80 75.38 40.13
CA MET A 1 61.00 75.69 38.71
C MET A 1 60.02 74.75 37.95
N ILE A 2 58.78 75.18 37.88
CA ILE A 2 58.03 75.52 36.67
C ILE A 2 58.06 74.44 35.61
N LEU A 3 56.97 73.74 35.36
CA LEU A 3 55.94 73.97 34.33
C LEU A 3 54.84 72.95 34.46
N GLN A 4 53.64 73.33 34.82
CA GLN A 4 52.34 73.31 34.12
C GLN A 4 51.98 72.01 33.37
N MET A 5 51.13 71.35 33.99
CA MET A 5 49.73 70.90 33.80
C MET A 5 49.05 71.38 32.53
N ARG A 6 48.48 70.37 31.78
CA ARG A 6 47.17 70.54 31.16
C ARG A 6 46.40 69.24 31.25
N SER A 7 45.30 69.29 31.95
CA SER A 7 44.24 68.26 31.99
C SER A 7 43.45 68.24 30.72
N THR A 8 43.19 67.06 30.20
CA THR A 8 42.17 66.87 29.17
C THR A 8 41.19 65.83 29.67
N PHE A 9 39.99 66.24 29.99
CA PHE A 9 38.82 65.40 30.30
C PHE A 9 38.48 64.54 29.14
N MET A 10 38.58 63.23 29.29
CA MET A 10 38.08 62.24 28.31
C MET A 10 36.68 61.83 28.74
N ARG A 11 35.66 62.39 28.11
CA ARG A 11 34.26 61.98 28.24
C ARG A 11 34.10 60.63 27.63
N ILE A 12 33.88 59.55 28.42
CA ILE A 12 33.49 58.22 27.99
C ILE A 12 32.00 58.28 27.62
N PHE A 13 31.73 58.20 26.34
CA PHE A 13 30.40 58.04 25.79
C PHE A 13 30.06 56.54 25.85
N TRP A 14 29.21 56.14 26.75
CA TRP A 14 28.59 54.81 26.74
C TRP A 14 27.55 54.76 25.61
N ILE A 15 27.87 54.10 24.49
CA ILE A 15 26.90 53.72 23.48
C ILE A 15 26.24 52.44 23.96
N LEU A 16 25.01 52.51 24.43
CA LEU A 16 24.12 51.38 24.65
C LEU A 16 23.72 50.84 23.27
N LEU A 17 24.40 49.80 22.81
CA LEU A 17 23.95 48.98 21.69
C LEU A 17 22.76 48.14 22.18
N VAL A 18 21.54 48.61 21.91
CA VAL A 18 20.32 47.81 21.99
C VAL A 18 20.37 46.83 20.86
N PHE A 19 20.83 45.59 21.14
CA PHE A 19 20.60 44.47 20.26
C PHE A 19 19.09 44.15 20.27
N SER A 20 18.34 44.69 19.32
CA SER A 20 17.03 44.20 18.98
C SER A 20 17.24 42.79 18.39
N GLN A 21 17.05 41.75 19.18
CA GLN A 21 16.85 40.41 18.69
C GLN A 21 15.55 40.43 17.85
N SER A 22 15.68 40.60 16.54
CA SER A 22 14.63 40.21 15.61
C SER A 22 14.45 38.73 15.80
N ILE A 23 13.41 38.34 16.51
CA ILE A 23 12.89 36.97 16.45
C ILE A 23 12.50 36.79 14.97
N MET A 24 13.38 36.18 14.17
CA MET A 24 13.00 35.65 12.89
C MET A 24 11.94 34.57 13.21
N ALA A 25 10.68 34.90 12.96
CA ALA A 25 9.66 33.91 12.85
C ALA A 25 10.20 32.86 11.85
N ALA A 26 10.23 31.61 12.27
CA ALA A 26 10.50 30.51 11.32
C ALA A 26 9.57 30.75 10.12
N PRO A 27 10.07 30.59 8.88
CA PRO A 27 9.19 30.70 7.73
C PRO A 27 8.00 29.75 7.99
N GLU A 28 6.80 30.31 8.08
CA GLU A 28 5.58 29.52 8.03
C GLU A 28 5.73 28.66 6.76
N GLY A 29 5.78 27.35 6.92
CA GLY A 29 5.74 26.44 5.80
C GLY A 29 4.52 26.79 4.94
N PRO A 30 4.53 26.46 3.64
CA PRO A 30 3.37 26.74 2.80
C PRO A 30 2.11 26.27 3.52
N PRO A 31 0.99 27.04 3.47
CA PRO A 31 -0.23 26.69 4.15
C PRO A 31 -0.55 25.22 3.88
N ALA A 32 -0.91 24.49 4.93
CA ALA A 32 -1.15 23.05 4.79
C ALA A 32 -2.30 22.85 3.80
N ASP A 33 -1.99 22.48 2.55
CA ASP A 33 -2.98 22.26 1.49
C ASP A 33 -3.88 21.04 1.78
N THR A 34 -3.81 20.48 3.00
CA THR A 34 -4.58 19.31 3.43
C THR A 34 -5.37 19.60 4.69
N HIS A 35 -6.67 19.39 4.60
CA HIS A 35 -7.64 19.65 5.67
C HIS A 35 -8.36 18.35 6.04
N GLU A 36 -8.62 18.19 7.33
CA GLU A 36 -9.31 17.01 7.87
C GLU A 36 -10.55 17.44 8.64
N PHE A 37 -11.65 16.76 8.40
CA PHE A 37 -12.93 16.96 9.04
C PHE A 37 -13.51 15.62 9.49
N GLN A 38 -14.32 15.66 10.55
CA GLN A 38 -15.07 14.52 11.05
C GLN A 38 -16.55 14.87 11.06
N LEU A 39 -17.37 14.10 10.35
CA LEU A 39 -18.83 14.28 10.36
C LEU A 39 -19.43 13.66 11.63
N ALA A 40 -20.65 14.10 11.97
CA ALA A 40 -21.38 13.61 13.14
C ALA A 40 -21.66 12.09 13.10
N ASN A 41 -21.79 11.50 11.91
CA ASN A 41 -21.97 10.06 11.70
C ASN A 41 -20.68 9.25 11.70
N GLY A 42 -19.54 9.89 12.02
CA GLY A 42 -18.24 9.24 12.12
C GLY A 42 -17.45 9.14 10.80
N LEU A 43 -17.96 9.66 9.68
CA LEU A 43 -17.22 9.70 8.43
C LEU A 43 -16.06 10.69 8.54
N LYS A 44 -14.85 10.23 8.17
CA LYS A 44 -13.66 11.08 8.04
C LYS A 44 -13.62 11.65 6.63
N LEU A 45 -13.37 12.96 6.53
CA LEU A 45 -13.12 13.65 5.27
C LEU A 45 -11.72 14.24 5.29
N ILE A 46 -10.95 13.98 4.23
CA ILE A 46 -9.65 14.61 4.00
C ILE A 46 -9.71 15.31 2.64
N VAL A 47 -9.42 16.61 2.63
CA VAL A 47 -9.39 17.44 1.42
C VAL A 47 -7.96 17.90 1.18
N ARG A 48 -7.44 17.59 0.00
CA ARG A 48 -6.12 18.03 -0.46
C ARG A 48 -6.30 19.00 -1.63
N GLU A 49 -5.99 20.28 -1.43
CA GLU A 49 -6.07 21.30 -2.45
C GLU A 49 -4.94 21.16 -3.48
N ASP A 50 -5.31 21.22 -4.76
CA ASP A 50 -4.37 21.24 -5.88
C ASP A 50 -5.01 21.96 -7.08
N HIS A 51 -4.73 23.24 -7.22
CA HIS A 51 -5.36 24.12 -8.22
C HIS A 51 -4.64 24.14 -9.57
N ARG A 52 -3.72 23.21 -9.84
CA ARG A 52 -2.94 23.16 -11.08
C ARG A 52 -3.78 22.81 -12.32
N ALA A 53 -4.89 22.12 -12.13
CA ALA A 53 -5.83 21.75 -13.20
C ALA A 53 -7.26 21.69 -12.67
N PRO A 54 -8.30 21.97 -13.47
CA PRO A 54 -9.69 21.98 -13.02
C PRO A 54 -10.28 20.57 -12.87
N THR A 55 -9.53 19.67 -12.23
CA THR A 55 -9.89 18.25 -12.06
C THR A 55 -9.82 17.86 -10.59
N VAL A 56 -10.61 16.86 -10.23
CA VAL A 56 -10.71 16.34 -8.86
C VAL A 56 -10.68 14.82 -8.88
N ALA A 57 -9.94 14.24 -7.95
CA ALA A 57 -10.03 12.85 -7.57
C ALA A 57 -10.89 12.75 -6.30
N HIS A 58 -12.00 12.05 -6.39
CA HIS A 58 -12.87 11.69 -5.28
C HIS A 58 -12.66 10.21 -4.96
N MET A 59 -12.35 9.86 -3.72
CA MET A 59 -12.13 8.48 -3.29
C MET A 59 -12.87 8.19 -2.00
N VAL A 60 -13.51 7.02 -1.94
CA VAL A 60 -14.10 6.49 -0.70
C VAL A 60 -13.39 5.21 -0.33
N TRP A 61 -12.80 5.20 0.84
CA TRP A 61 -12.03 4.10 1.40
C TRP A 61 -12.76 3.46 2.55
N TYR A 62 -12.96 2.15 2.49
CA TYR A 62 -13.49 1.36 3.60
C TYR A 62 -12.34 0.56 4.22
N ARG A 63 -12.18 0.68 5.54
CA ARG A 63 -11.14 -0.07 6.26
C ARG A 63 -11.58 -1.52 6.48
N ALA A 64 -11.82 -2.21 5.38
CA ALA A 64 -12.19 -3.62 5.32
C ALA A 64 -11.64 -4.24 4.03
N GLY A 65 -10.87 -5.30 4.15
CA GLY A 65 -10.24 -6.02 3.06
C GLY A 65 -10.12 -7.51 3.39
N SER A 66 -9.38 -8.28 2.60
CA SER A 66 -9.33 -9.73 2.77
C SER A 66 -8.78 -10.18 4.13
N MET A 67 -8.08 -9.31 4.87
CA MET A 67 -7.64 -9.64 6.23
C MET A 67 -8.78 -9.68 7.27
N ASP A 68 -9.92 -9.10 6.96
CA ASP A 68 -11.10 -9.09 7.83
C ASP A 68 -12.04 -10.28 7.52
N GLU A 69 -11.71 -11.09 6.50
CA GLU A 69 -12.46 -12.28 6.09
C GLU A 69 -12.16 -13.50 6.97
N VAL A 70 -13.03 -14.47 6.93
CA VAL A 70 -12.88 -15.75 7.63
C VAL A 70 -12.87 -16.91 6.63
N ASN A 71 -12.27 -18.04 7.00
CA ASN A 71 -12.31 -19.27 6.21
C ASN A 71 -13.77 -19.66 5.88
N GLY A 72 -14.01 -20.12 4.67
CA GLY A 72 -15.35 -20.44 4.14
C GLY A 72 -16.05 -19.25 3.48
N ARG A 73 -15.48 -18.03 3.58
CA ARG A 73 -16.02 -16.80 2.97
C ARG A 73 -14.90 -15.91 2.41
N THR A 74 -13.75 -16.51 2.07
CA THR A 74 -12.64 -15.73 1.50
C THR A 74 -13.01 -15.22 0.11
N GLY A 75 -12.59 -14.00 -0.22
CA GLY A 75 -12.94 -13.30 -1.45
C GLY A 75 -14.24 -12.49 -1.37
N VAL A 76 -14.96 -12.52 -0.24
CA VAL A 76 -16.23 -11.79 -0.10
C VAL A 76 -16.07 -10.27 -0.23
N ALA A 77 -14.94 -9.71 0.21
CA ALA A 77 -14.63 -8.30 0.03
C ALA A 77 -14.53 -7.93 -1.46
N HIS A 78 -13.86 -8.76 -2.26
CA HIS A 78 -13.71 -8.58 -3.69
C HIS A 78 -15.04 -8.82 -4.45
N VAL A 79 -15.78 -9.86 -4.07
CA VAL A 79 -17.13 -10.09 -4.63
C VAL A 79 -18.05 -8.91 -4.35
N LEU A 80 -18.00 -8.32 -3.14
CA LEU A 80 -18.77 -7.12 -2.85
C LEU A 80 -18.31 -5.93 -3.69
N GLU A 81 -17.00 -5.77 -3.96
CA GLU A 81 -16.51 -4.73 -4.87
C GLU A 81 -17.26 -4.79 -6.21
N HIS A 82 -17.37 -5.97 -6.82
CA HIS A 82 -18.14 -6.20 -8.05
C HIS A 82 -19.61 -5.86 -7.88
N MET A 83 -20.23 -6.28 -6.76
CA MET A 83 -21.63 -6.04 -6.50
C MET A 83 -21.96 -4.54 -6.32
N MET A 84 -21.02 -3.72 -5.88
CA MET A 84 -21.17 -2.28 -5.72
C MET A 84 -21.46 -1.55 -7.05
N PHE A 85 -21.24 -2.18 -8.19
CA PHE A 85 -21.58 -1.66 -9.52
C PHE A 85 -22.91 -2.18 -10.07
N LYS A 86 -23.65 -3.00 -9.28
CA LYS A 86 -24.90 -3.65 -9.73
C LYS A 86 -26.18 -2.88 -9.40
N GLY A 87 -26.00 -1.64 -8.97
CA GLY A 87 -27.09 -0.68 -8.81
C GLY A 87 -27.57 -0.49 -7.38
N THR A 88 -28.40 0.51 -7.24
CA THR A 88 -29.08 0.91 -6.01
C THR A 88 -30.58 0.95 -6.28
N ASP A 89 -31.38 1.38 -5.31
CA ASP A 89 -32.81 1.60 -5.51
C ASP A 89 -33.09 2.71 -6.55
N THR A 90 -32.12 3.61 -6.76
CA THR A 90 -32.26 4.77 -7.67
C THR A 90 -31.44 4.67 -8.95
N VAL A 91 -30.38 3.87 -8.96
CA VAL A 91 -29.43 3.71 -10.08
C VAL A 91 -29.42 2.24 -10.51
N LYS A 92 -29.77 1.97 -11.77
CA LYS A 92 -29.79 0.59 -12.30
C LYS A 92 -28.40 0.01 -12.46
N SER A 93 -28.32 -1.33 -12.51
CA SER A 93 -27.07 -2.05 -12.84
C SER A 93 -26.43 -1.53 -14.12
N GLY A 94 -25.13 -1.17 -14.06
CA GLY A 94 -24.35 -0.60 -15.16
C GLY A 94 -24.56 0.91 -15.40
N ASP A 95 -25.59 1.53 -14.82
CA ASP A 95 -25.83 2.95 -15.00
C ASP A 95 -24.82 3.83 -14.26
N PHE A 96 -24.24 3.35 -13.16
CA PHE A 96 -23.22 4.09 -12.43
C PHE A 96 -22.05 4.47 -13.36
N SER A 97 -21.43 3.48 -14.00
CA SER A 97 -20.31 3.66 -14.92
C SER A 97 -20.71 4.54 -16.12
N ARG A 98 -21.92 4.33 -16.67
CA ARG A 98 -22.45 5.12 -17.78
C ARG A 98 -22.62 6.60 -17.39
N LEU A 99 -23.12 6.89 -16.20
CA LEU A 99 -23.31 8.25 -15.70
C LEU A 99 -21.98 8.96 -15.45
N VAL A 100 -20.99 8.28 -14.87
CA VAL A 100 -19.65 8.83 -14.67
C VAL A 100 -18.98 9.11 -16.02
N ALA A 101 -19.06 8.17 -16.97
CA ALA A 101 -18.53 8.37 -18.32
C ALA A 101 -19.22 9.52 -19.07
N ALA A 102 -20.54 9.69 -18.89
CA ALA A 102 -21.31 10.77 -19.53
C ALA A 102 -20.87 12.18 -19.11
N VAL A 103 -20.31 12.34 -17.91
CA VAL A 103 -19.73 13.60 -17.44
C VAL A 103 -18.22 13.72 -17.74
N GLY A 104 -17.66 12.82 -18.56
CA GLY A 104 -16.25 12.82 -18.92
C GLY A 104 -15.35 12.26 -17.81
N GLY A 105 -15.92 11.61 -16.80
CA GLY A 105 -15.20 11.02 -15.67
C GLY A 105 -14.60 9.65 -15.98
N ARG A 106 -13.68 9.24 -15.12
CA ARG A 106 -13.17 7.88 -15.02
C ARG A 106 -13.43 7.34 -13.63
N GLU A 107 -13.77 6.08 -13.54
CA GLU A 107 -13.99 5.40 -12.27
C GLU A 107 -13.30 4.04 -12.24
N ASN A 108 -13.06 3.55 -11.06
CA ASN A 108 -12.73 2.16 -10.79
C ASN A 108 -12.82 1.88 -9.28
N ALA A 109 -12.56 0.62 -8.91
CA ALA A 109 -12.42 0.20 -7.54
C ALA A 109 -11.24 -0.78 -7.42
N PHE A 110 -10.81 -1.03 -6.20
CA PHE A 110 -9.82 -2.07 -5.91
C PHE A 110 -9.97 -2.55 -4.47
N THR A 111 -9.83 -3.84 -4.30
CA THR A 111 -9.76 -4.52 -3.00
C THR A 111 -8.32 -4.95 -2.74
N SER A 112 -7.84 -4.70 -1.52
CA SER A 112 -6.56 -5.16 -1.03
C SER A 112 -6.73 -6.08 0.18
N ARG A 113 -5.63 -6.44 0.82
CA ARG A 113 -5.69 -7.12 2.12
C ARG A 113 -6.29 -6.23 3.20
N ASP A 114 -5.99 -4.94 3.17
CA ASP A 114 -6.21 -4.00 4.26
C ASP A 114 -7.48 -3.15 4.11
N TYR A 115 -7.95 -2.97 2.88
CA TYR A 115 -9.02 -2.04 2.55
C TYR A 115 -9.66 -2.36 1.20
N THR A 116 -10.83 -1.76 0.98
CA THR A 116 -11.47 -1.62 -0.32
C THR A 116 -11.71 -0.14 -0.62
N ALA A 117 -11.42 0.31 -1.82
CA ALA A 117 -11.57 1.70 -2.20
C ALA A 117 -12.24 1.86 -3.56
N TYR A 118 -13.00 2.93 -3.70
CA TYR A 118 -13.72 3.34 -4.90
C TYR A 118 -13.29 4.75 -5.27
N PHE A 119 -13.12 5.02 -6.56
CA PHE A 119 -12.71 6.36 -6.97
C PHE A 119 -13.34 6.82 -8.28
N GLN A 120 -13.47 8.13 -8.39
CA GLN A 120 -13.83 8.84 -9.59
C GLN A 120 -12.85 9.99 -9.81
N GLN A 121 -12.48 10.21 -11.06
CA GLN A 121 -11.75 11.41 -11.50
C GLN A 121 -12.64 12.16 -12.48
N VAL A 122 -12.93 13.40 -12.16
CA VAL A 122 -13.85 14.24 -12.94
C VAL A 122 -13.33 15.68 -13.04
N GLU A 123 -13.91 16.44 -13.95
CA GLU A 123 -13.81 17.89 -13.91
C GLU A 123 -14.55 18.42 -12.65
N LYS A 124 -14.03 19.47 -12.02
CA LYS A 124 -14.48 19.91 -10.69
C LYS A 124 -15.97 20.24 -10.59
N SER A 125 -16.58 20.75 -11.67
CA SER A 125 -18.02 21.05 -11.68
C SER A 125 -18.91 19.81 -11.64
N LYS A 126 -18.34 18.61 -11.86
CA LYS A 126 -19.01 17.31 -11.83
C LYS A 126 -18.82 16.52 -10.53
N LEU A 127 -18.10 17.11 -9.59
CA LEU A 127 -17.82 16.44 -8.31
C LEU A 127 -19.10 16.11 -7.53
N ASP A 128 -20.06 17.03 -7.47
CA ASP A 128 -21.34 16.82 -6.79
C ASP A 128 -22.15 15.67 -7.40
N ASP A 129 -22.10 15.50 -8.73
CA ASP A 129 -22.77 14.42 -9.44
C ASP A 129 -22.23 13.04 -9.00
N VAL A 130 -20.89 12.88 -8.93
CA VAL A 130 -20.27 11.62 -8.54
C VAL A 130 -20.35 11.37 -7.04
N MET A 131 -20.26 12.40 -6.19
CA MET A 131 -20.48 12.26 -4.75
C MET A 131 -21.89 11.75 -4.43
N LYS A 132 -22.91 12.26 -5.14
CA LYS A 132 -24.28 11.78 -4.99
C LYS A 132 -24.42 10.29 -5.31
N LEU A 133 -23.81 9.84 -6.41
CA LEU A 133 -23.84 8.44 -6.82
C LEU A 133 -23.11 7.54 -5.81
N GLU A 134 -21.95 7.99 -5.32
CA GLU A 134 -21.14 7.24 -4.36
C GLU A 134 -21.82 7.13 -2.99
N ALA A 135 -22.42 8.22 -2.50
CA ALA A 135 -23.17 8.23 -1.25
C ALA A 135 -24.43 7.34 -1.32
N ASP A 136 -25.08 7.27 -2.48
CA ASP A 136 -26.22 6.39 -2.71
C ASP A 136 -25.80 4.92 -2.61
N ARG A 137 -24.72 4.50 -3.27
CA ARG A 137 -24.28 3.11 -3.18
C ARG A 137 -23.67 2.73 -1.82
N MET A 138 -23.15 3.69 -1.04
CA MET A 138 -22.75 3.45 0.34
C MET A 138 -23.94 3.02 1.20
N THR A 139 -25.14 3.53 0.93
CA THR A 139 -26.31 3.42 1.80
C THR A 139 -27.38 2.49 1.25
N ASN A 140 -27.60 2.50 -0.05
CA ASN A 140 -28.78 1.94 -0.71
C ASN A 140 -28.43 0.89 -1.77
N LEU A 141 -27.31 0.17 -1.61
CA LEU A 141 -26.93 -0.89 -2.54
C LEU A 141 -28.02 -1.94 -2.65
N SER A 142 -28.49 -2.22 -3.86
CA SER A 142 -29.51 -3.22 -4.16
C SER A 142 -28.87 -4.58 -4.38
N PHE A 143 -29.16 -5.54 -3.49
CA PHE A 143 -28.69 -6.92 -3.63
C PHE A 143 -29.72 -7.78 -4.33
N GLN A 144 -29.66 -7.83 -5.66
CA GLN A 144 -30.45 -8.79 -6.43
C GLN A 144 -29.66 -10.10 -6.56
N ASP A 145 -30.25 -11.20 -6.06
CA ASP A 145 -29.61 -12.51 -6.11
C ASP A 145 -29.24 -12.94 -7.54
N ALA A 146 -30.06 -12.57 -8.53
CA ALA A 146 -29.76 -12.85 -9.94
C ALA A 146 -28.48 -12.14 -10.44
N GLU A 147 -28.20 -10.93 -9.99
CA GLU A 147 -26.95 -10.22 -10.32
C GLU A 147 -25.75 -10.85 -9.57
N PHE A 148 -25.95 -11.24 -8.32
CA PHE A 148 -24.90 -11.93 -7.57
C PHE A 148 -24.47 -13.24 -8.26
N PHE A 149 -25.41 -14.08 -8.71
CA PHE A 149 -25.07 -15.34 -9.37
C PHE A 149 -24.36 -15.13 -10.72
N LYS A 150 -24.55 -14.02 -11.39
CA LYS A 150 -23.75 -13.66 -12.57
C LYS A 150 -22.36 -13.22 -12.19
N GLU A 151 -22.24 -12.34 -11.18
CA GLU A 151 -20.94 -11.76 -10.80
C GLU A 151 -20.02 -12.78 -10.14
N ILE A 152 -20.54 -13.72 -9.36
CA ILE A 152 -19.70 -14.76 -8.76
C ILE A 152 -19.04 -15.63 -9.85
N GLU A 153 -19.70 -15.87 -10.97
CA GLU A 153 -19.10 -16.57 -12.12
C GLU A 153 -18.00 -15.71 -12.77
N VAL A 154 -18.20 -14.37 -12.87
CA VAL A 154 -17.18 -13.45 -13.36
C VAL A 154 -15.94 -13.47 -12.43
N VAL A 155 -16.13 -13.41 -11.12
CA VAL A 155 -15.03 -13.47 -10.14
C VAL A 155 -14.30 -14.83 -10.20
N LYS A 156 -15.01 -15.94 -10.35
CA LYS A 156 -14.40 -17.28 -10.52
C LYS A 156 -13.57 -17.35 -11.81
N GLU A 157 -14.06 -16.77 -12.90
CA GLU A 157 -13.30 -16.73 -14.16
C GLU A 157 -12.08 -15.81 -14.04
N GLU A 158 -12.22 -14.66 -13.36
CA GLU A 158 -11.10 -13.78 -13.06
C GLU A 158 -10.03 -14.49 -12.21
N ARG A 159 -10.44 -15.29 -11.21
CA ARG A 159 -9.52 -16.11 -10.43
C ARG A 159 -8.78 -17.12 -11.32
N ARG A 160 -9.47 -17.80 -12.24
CA ARG A 160 -8.82 -18.70 -13.19
C ARG A 160 -7.75 -17.97 -13.98
N LEU A 161 -8.12 -16.86 -14.63
CA LEU A 161 -7.22 -16.09 -15.50
C LEU A 161 -6.05 -15.45 -14.75
N ARG A 162 -6.30 -14.86 -13.60
CA ARG A 162 -5.28 -14.09 -12.84
C ARG A 162 -4.43 -14.95 -11.91
N THR A 163 -4.93 -16.09 -11.45
CA THR A 163 -4.25 -16.93 -10.47
C THR A 163 -3.97 -18.32 -11.01
N GLU A 164 -4.99 -19.11 -11.42
CA GLU A 164 -4.80 -20.52 -11.75
C GLU A 164 -4.03 -20.72 -13.06
N ASP A 165 -4.26 -19.86 -14.05
CA ASP A 165 -3.55 -19.86 -15.33
C ASP A 165 -2.24 -19.06 -15.30
N ASN A 166 -1.91 -18.42 -14.17
CA ASN A 166 -0.70 -17.64 -14.00
C ASN A 166 0.25 -18.31 -12.99
N PRO A 167 1.33 -18.94 -13.47
CA PRO A 167 2.27 -19.66 -12.60
C PRO A 167 2.90 -18.80 -11.50
N SER A 168 3.19 -17.53 -11.78
CA SER A 168 3.77 -16.61 -10.79
C SER A 168 2.77 -16.27 -9.69
N SER A 169 1.50 -16.11 -10.02
CA SER A 169 0.42 -15.87 -9.05
C SER A 169 0.17 -17.10 -8.18
N LEU A 170 0.19 -18.32 -8.76
CA LEU A 170 0.11 -19.57 -8.00
C LEU A 170 1.27 -19.73 -7.03
N LEU A 171 2.49 -19.37 -7.47
CA LEU A 171 3.68 -19.39 -6.61
C LEU A 171 3.52 -18.43 -5.43
N TYR A 172 3.07 -17.20 -5.71
CA TYR A 172 2.87 -16.17 -4.69
C TYR A 172 1.76 -16.54 -3.69
N GLU A 173 0.63 -17.05 -4.17
CA GLU A 173 -0.46 -17.56 -3.33
C GLU A 173 0.02 -18.66 -2.39
N SER A 174 0.77 -19.63 -2.93
CA SER A 174 1.35 -20.73 -2.16
C SER A 174 2.40 -20.26 -1.15
N LEU A 175 3.21 -19.26 -1.52
CA LEU A 175 4.16 -18.61 -0.62
C LEU A 175 3.45 -18.00 0.59
N MET A 176 2.40 -17.18 0.34
CA MET A 176 1.66 -16.50 1.40
C MET A 176 0.96 -17.48 2.33
N ALA A 177 0.31 -18.51 1.77
CA ALA A 177 -0.34 -19.58 2.53
C ALA A 177 0.64 -20.40 3.38
N THR A 178 1.92 -20.52 2.95
CA THR A 178 2.97 -21.23 3.68
C THR A 178 3.65 -20.33 4.72
N ALA A 179 3.91 -19.07 4.38
CA ALA A 179 4.58 -18.12 5.27
C ALA A 179 3.75 -17.84 6.51
N PHE A 180 2.46 -17.58 6.36
CA PHE A 180 1.58 -17.23 7.48
C PHE A 180 0.77 -18.44 7.97
N MET A 181 0.77 -18.62 9.29
CA MET A 181 0.04 -19.71 9.95
C MET A 181 -1.34 -19.23 10.44
N THR A 182 -1.38 -18.11 11.11
CA THR A 182 -2.59 -17.56 11.74
C THR A 182 -3.08 -16.29 11.07
N SER A 183 -2.17 -15.47 10.54
CA SER A 183 -2.53 -14.21 9.91
C SER A 183 -3.43 -14.42 8.70
N PRO A 184 -4.53 -13.66 8.58
CA PRO A 184 -5.39 -13.70 7.39
C PRO A 184 -4.67 -13.28 6.09
N TYR A 185 -3.49 -12.68 6.15
CA TYR A 185 -2.67 -12.39 4.96
C TYR A 185 -2.28 -13.65 4.17
N ARG A 186 -2.49 -14.85 4.73
CA ARG A 186 -2.39 -16.12 4.02
C ARG A 186 -3.46 -16.33 2.95
N HIS A 187 -4.58 -15.61 3.03
CA HIS A 187 -5.68 -15.74 2.08
C HIS A 187 -5.43 -14.89 0.84
N PRO A 188 -5.75 -15.39 -0.36
CA PRO A 188 -5.77 -14.57 -1.55
C PRO A 188 -6.89 -13.52 -1.48
N VAL A 189 -6.65 -12.32 -1.96
CA VAL A 189 -7.66 -11.25 -2.00
C VAL A 189 -8.88 -11.66 -2.82
N ILE A 190 -8.65 -12.38 -3.92
CA ILE A 190 -9.73 -12.89 -4.77
C ILE A 190 -10.53 -14.04 -4.13
N GLY A 191 -10.04 -14.61 -3.02
CA GLY A 191 -10.62 -15.76 -2.34
C GLY A 191 -10.17 -17.12 -2.88
N TRP A 192 -10.35 -18.18 -2.08
CA TRP A 192 -10.15 -19.55 -2.53
C TRP A 192 -11.30 -19.99 -3.44
N MET A 193 -11.01 -20.75 -4.49
CA MET A 193 -12.04 -21.23 -5.44
C MET A 193 -13.19 -21.95 -4.73
N ASN A 194 -12.88 -22.84 -3.78
CA ASN A 194 -13.90 -23.54 -3.00
C ASN A 194 -14.84 -22.61 -2.23
N ASP A 195 -14.32 -21.52 -1.68
CA ASP A 195 -15.12 -20.53 -0.97
C ASP A 195 -16.03 -19.76 -1.94
N LEU A 196 -15.50 -19.38 -3.11
CA LEU A 196 -16.26 -18.71 -4.16
C LEU A 196 -17.40 -19.62 -4.73
N GLU A 197 -17.13 -20.92 -4.89
CA GLU A 197 -18.13 -21.89 -5.37
C GLU A 197 -19.29 -22.09 -4.39
N ASN A 198 -19.05 -21.89 -3.10
CA ASN A 198 -20.03 -22.06 -2.04
C ASN A 198 -20.58 -20.74 -1.48
N MET A 199 -20.11 -19.59 -1.96
CA MET A 199 -20.52 -18.27 -1.51
C MET A 199 -21.98 -17.97 -1.88
N LYS A 200 -22.70 -17.37 -0.96
CA LYS A 200 -24.13 -17.04 -1.10
C LYS A 200 -24.34 -15.52 -1.16
N PRO A 201 -25.44 -15.05 -1.77
CA PRO A 201 -25.81 -13.64 -1.75
C PRO A 201 -25.84 -13.02 -0.34
N SER A 202 -26.23 -13.84 0.67
CA SER A 202 -26.22 -13.43 2.08
C SER A 202 -24.81 -13.08 2.58
N ASP A 203 -23.76 -13.76 2.13
CA ASP A 203 -22.40 -13.51 2.62
C ASP A 203 -21.93 -12.12 2.19
N ALA A 204 -22.18 -11.74 0.92
CA ALA A 204 -21.87 -10.41 0.42
C ALA A 204 -22.75 -9.32 1.05
N ARG A 205 -24.02 -9.63 1.30
CA ARG A 205 -24.94 -8.72 1.99
C ARG A 205 -24.53 -8.48 3.44
N ASP A 206 -24.15 -9.54 4.17
CA ASP A 206 -23.66 -9.47 5.55
C ASP A 206 -22.36 -8.64 5.60
N TRP A 207 -21.46 -8.81 4.61
CA TRP A 207 -20.23 -8.05 4.51
C TRP A 207 -20.49 -6.55 4.30
N TYR A 208 -21.40 -6.20 3.38
CA TYR A 208 -21.83 -4.82 3.16
C TYR A 208 -22.43 -4.20 4.42
N GLN A 209 -23.33 -4.91 5.09
CA GLN A 209 -23.97 -4.42 6.31
C GLN A 209 -22.97 -4.23 7.45
N SER A 210 -21.93 -5.07 7.52
CA SER A 210 -20.94 -5.04 8.58
C SER A 210 -19.89 -3.93 8.40
N TRP A 211 -19.47 -3.65 7.17
CA TRP A 211 -18.28 -2.84 6.93
C TRP A 211 -18.52 -1.55 6.16
N TYR A 212 -19.60 -1.45 5.37
CA TYR A 212 -19.84 -0.29 4.50
C TYR A 212 -20.72 0.72 5.24
N ALA A 213 -20.08 1.45 6.15
CA ALA A 213 -20.72 2.47 6.97
C ALA A 213 -19.84 3.72 7.05
N PRO A 214 -20.43 4.91 7.26
CA PRO A 214 -19.66 6.15 7.31
C PRO A 214 -18.58 6.13 8.38
N ASN A 215 -18.82 5.55 9.54
CA ASN A 215 -17.84 5.44 10.63
C ASN A 215 -16.73 4.39 10.40
N ASN A 216 -16.74 3.68 9.26
CA ASN A 216 -15.64 2.84 8.77
C ASN A 216 -15.09 3.37 7.43
N ALA A 217 -15.53 4.54 7.01
CA ALA A 217 -15.15 5.13 5.73
C ALA A 217 -14.31 6.40 5.91
N THR A 218 -13.37 6.59 4.99
CA THR A 218 -12.66 7.85 4.80
C THR A 218 -12.89 8.33 3.38
N VAL A 219 -13.45 9.53 3.24
CA VAL A 219 -13.58 10.21 1.94
C VAL A 219 -12.36 11.09 1.75
N ILE A 220 -11.69 10.94 0.61
CA ILE A 220 -10.54 11.76 0.24
C ILE A 220 -10.86 12.48 -1.06
N ILE A 221 -10.71 13.80 -1.06
CA ILE A 221 -10.92 14.65 -2.23
C ILE A 221 -9.64 15.43 -2.47
N SER A 222 -9.03 15.22 -3.63
CA SER A 222 -7.80 15.90 -4.03
C SER A 222 -7.99 16.58 -5.38
N GLY A 223 -7.63 17.86 -5.49
CA GLY A 223 -7.74 18.63 -6.73
C GLY A 223 -8.16 20.08 -6.55
N ASP A 224 -8.74 20.67 -7.59
CA ASP A 224 -9.14 22.08 -7.61
C ASP A 224 -10.47 22.29 -6.84
N VAL A 225 -10.35 22.35 -5.52
CA VAL A 225 -11.45 22.40 -4.57
C VAL A 225 -11.18 23.36 -3.43
N GLU A 226 -12.26 23.85 -2.82
CA GLU A 226 -12.29 24.68 -1.61
C GLU A 226 -12.74 23.82 -0.42
N PRO A 227 -11.95 23.64 0.64
CA PRO A 227 -12.22 22.68 1.73
C PRO A 227 -13.57 22.87 2.42
N GLN A 228 -13.96 24.13 2.71
CA GLN A 228 -15.22 24.42 3.37
C GLN A 228 -16.44 24.18 2.47
N ALA A 229 -16.29 24.39 1.15
CA ALA A 229 -17.33 24.06 0.19
C ALA A 229 -17.50 22.55 0.06
N ILE A 230 -16.39 21.82 0.03
CA ILE A 230 -16.38 20.35 0.00
C ILE A 230 -17.02 19.77 1.28
N LEU A 231 -16.68 20.30 2.46
CA LEU A 231 -17.32 19.86 3.71
C LEU A 231 -18.85 19.94 3.61
N LYS A 232 -19.40 21.05 3.13
CA LYS A 232 -20.84 21.22 2.96
C LYS A 232 -21.45 20.21 1.97
N SER A 233 -20.76 19.95 0.85
CA SER A 233 -21.21 18.94 -0.12
C SER A 233 -21.16 17.53 0.47
N VAL A 234 -20.11 17.19 1.22
CA VAL A 234 -20.00 15.89 1.88
C VAL A 234 -21.05 15.73 2.99
N GLU A 235 -21.30 16.75 3.80
CA GLU A 235 -22.40 16.75 4.78
C GLU A 235 -23.77 16.54 4.11
N LYS A 236 -24.01 17.20 2.99
CA LYS A 236 -25.25 17.08 2.22
C LYS A 236 -25.50 15.66 1.71
N TYR A 237 -24.47 15.00 1.17
CA TYR A 237 -24.62 13.69 0.51
C TYR A 237 -24.41 12.51 1.46
N TYR A 238 -23.42 12.58 2.34
CA TYR A 238 -23.05 11.49 3.23
C TYR A 238 -23.54 11.68 4.68
N GLY A 239 -23.93 12.89 5.08
CA GLY A 239 -24.24 13.20 6.46
C GLY A 239 -25.44 12.46 7.03
N SER A 240 -26.42 12.09 6.16
CA SER A 240 -27.60 11.30 6.57
C SER A 240 -27.36 9.79 6.65
N ALA A 241 -26.23 9.29 6.13
CA ALA A 241 -25.89 7.87 6.20
C ALA A 241 -25.72 7.45 7.67
N PRO A 242 -26.40 6.39 8.14
CA PRO A 242 -26.34 6.00 9.54
C PRO A 242 -24.99 5.31 9.88
N ALA A 243 -24.40 5.71 11.01
CA ALA A 243 -23.33 4.95 11.61
C ALA A 243 -23.79 3.54 12.00
N ARG A 244 -22.88 2.57 11.96
CA ARG A 244 -23.18 1.18 12.33
C ARG A 244 -22.23 0.69 13.41
N GLU A 245 -22.64 -0.30 14.18
CA GLU A 245 -21.74 -1.05 15.06
C GLU A 245 -20.82 -1.91 14.19
N LEU A 246 -19.51 -1.62 14.28
CA LEU A 246 -18.52 -2.34 13.49
C LEU A 246 -18.11 -3.64 14.17
N PRO A 247 -17.83 -4.71 13.41
CA PRO A 247 -17.32 -5.95 13.98
C PRO A 247 -16.01 -5.74 14.75
N VAL A 248 -15.91 -6.36 15.91
CA VAL A 248 -14.68 -6.32 16.72
C VAL A 248 -13.61 -7.18 16.06
N ARG A 249 -12.52 -6.56 15.65
CA ARG A 249 -11.34 -7.24 15.09
C ARG A 249 -10.54 -7.90 16.21
N LYS A 250 -10.50 -9.23 16.22
CA LYS A 250 -9.66 -9.98 17.15
C LYS A 250 -8.24 -10.09 16.61
N PRO A 251 -7.20 -9.78 17.41
CA PRO A 251 -5.81 -9.92 16.96
C PRO A 251 -5.51 -11.36 16.53
N GLN A 252 -4.92 -11.51 15.35
CA GLN A 252 -4.42 -12.77 14.80
C GLN A 252 -2.88 -12.69 14.78
N LEU A 253 -2.27 -12.94 15.94
CA LEU A 253 -0.82 -12.82 16.08
C LEU A 253 -0.13 -14.01 15.40
N GLU A 254 0.76 -13.68 14.46
CA GLU A 254 1.56 -14.69 13.78
C GLU A 254 2.64 -15.25 14.71
N PRO A 255 2.73 -16.57 14.91
CA PRO A 255 3.74 -17.15 15.77
C PRO A 255 5.14 -16.96 15.20
N VAL A 256 6.14 -16.89 16.09
CA VAL A 256 7.54 -16.82 15.71
C VAL A 256 7.91 -18.08 14.93
N GLN A 257 8.44 -17.89 13.74
CA GLN A 257 8.93 -18.99 12.92
C GLN A 257 10.31 -19.44 13.41
N LYS A 258 10.49 -20.76 13.52
CA LYS A 258 11.77 -21.39 13.89
C LYS A 258 12.13 -22.39 12.79
N GLY A 259 13.03 -21.99 11.91
CA GLY A 259 13.49 -22.82 10.79
C GLY A 259 12.79 -22.52 9.46
N ILE A 260 13.39 -23.03 8.39
CA ILE A 260 12.92 -22.79 7.00
C ILE A 260 11.59 -23.51 6.76
N LYS A 261 10.64 -22.79 6.17
CA LYS A 261 9.48 -23.38 5.51
C LYS A 261 9.73 -23.49 4.02
N GLN A 262 9.21 -24.53 3.37
CA GLN A 262 9.39 -24.71 1.95
C GLN A 262 8.11 -25.24 1.28
N VAL A 263 7.80 -24.71 0.10
CA VAL A 263 6.71 -25.19 -0.76
C VAL A 263 7.19 -25.27 -2.20
N GLN A 264 6.71 -26.29 -2.94
CA GLN A 264 6.94 -26.45 -4.37
C GLN A 264 5.60 -26.46 -5.09
N VAL A 265 5.50 -25.64 -6.13
CA VAL A 265 4.31 -25.53 -7.00
C VAL A 265 4.66 -26.07 -8.36
N LYS A 266 3.84 -26.96 -8.90
CA LYS A 266 3.95 -27.47 -10.27
C LYS A 266 2.91 -26.80 -11.15
N ALA A 267 3.33 -26.05 -12.16
CA ALA A 267 2.44 -25.40 -13.10
C ALA A 267 3.06 -25.29 -14.50
N PRO A 268 2.25 -25.17 -15.56
CA PRO A 268 2.75 -24.94 -16.91
C PRO A 268 3.51 -23.60 -16.98
N ALA A 269 4.82 -23.66 -17.19
CA ALA A 269 5.67 -22.47 -17.26
C ALA A 269 6.89 -22.74 -18.15
N ASP A 270 7.47 -21.67 -18.71
CA ASP A 270 8.67 -21.77 -19.52
C ASP A 270 9.94 -21.87 -18.67
N ASN A 271 9.94 -21.19 -17.50
CA ASN A 271 11.08 -21.15 -16.60
C ASN A 271 10.66 -21.44 -15.15
N ALA A 272 11.59 -22.00 -14.38
CA ALA A 272 11.43 -22.11 -12.94
C ALA A 272 11.45 -20.71 -12.30
N GLN A 273 10.78 -20.58 -11.16
CA GLN A 273 10.82 -19.37 -10.34
C GLN A 273 11.15 -19.72 -8.90
N LEU A 274 11.77 -18.76 -8.21
CA LEU A 274 12.09 -18.88 -6.81
C LEU A 274 11.62 -17.62 -6.08
N ALA A 275 10.94 -17.81 -4.97
CA ALA A 275 10.63 -16.75 -4.03
C ALA A 275 11.22 -17.10 -2.65
N MET A 276 11.93 -16.15 -2.06
CA MET A 276 12.50 -16.24 -0.71
C MET A 276 11.92 -15.10 0.11
N ALA A 277 11.19 -15.41 1.19
CA ALA A 277 10.50 -14.43 2.00
C ALA A 277 10.84 -14.59 3.49
N TRP A 278 11.17 -13.49 4.15
CA TRP A 278 11.48 -13.44 5.56
C TRP A 278 10.43 -12.63 6.31
N LYS A 279 9.97 -13.14 7.46
CA LYS A 279 9.09 -12.35 8.34
C LYS A 279 9.90 -11.23 8.98
N VAL A 280 9.42 -10.01 8.83
CA VAL A 280 10.11 -8.80 9.27
C VAL A 280 9.13 -7.85 9.99
N PRO A 281 9.63 -6.93 10.84
CA PRO A 281 8.78 -5.90 11.44
C PRO A 281 8.28 -4.92 10.38
N LYS A 282 7.22 -4.20 10.74
CA LYS A 282 6.67 -3.07 10.03
C LYS A 282 6.48 -1.90 11.00
N LEU A 283 6.23 -0.70 10.49
CA LEU A 283 5.86 0.43 11.33
C LEU A 283 4.57 0.15 12.11
N GLN A 284 4.50 0.69 13.30
CA GLN A 284 3.30 0.66 14.13
C GLN A 284 2.75 2.09 14.26
N PRO A 285 1.44 2.29 14.12
CA PRO A 285 0.83 3.58 14.39
C PRO A 285 1.24 4.11 15.79
N GLY A 286 1.66 5.37 15.85
CA GLY A 286 2.15 6.00 17.07
C GLY A 286 3.58 5.62 17.49
N LYS A 287 4.31 4.81 16.69
CA LYS A 287 5.71 4.44 16.93
C LYS A 287 6.60 4.70 15.70
N LEU A 288 6.58 5.94 15.23
CA LEU A 288 7.33 6.34 14.03
C LEU A 288 8.84 6.41 14.25
N ASP A 289 9.32 6.30 15.49
CA ASP A 289 10.76 6.32 15.82
C ASP A 289 11.45 4.97 15.67
N ASP A 290 10.70 3.88 15.37
CA ASP A 290 11.28 2.57 15.10
C ASP A 290 12.07 2.62 13.78
N VAL A 291 13.39 2.48 13.89
CA VAL A 291 14.30 2.61 12.73
C VAL A 291 14.35 1.37 11.84
N GLU A 292 13.95 0.20 12.36
CA GLU A 292 14.11 -1.07 11.63
C GLU A 292 13.26 -1.14 10.36
N PRO A 293 11.97 -0.73 10.35
CA PRO A 293 11.17 -0.72 9.13
C PRO A 293 11.75 0.18 8.03
N TYR A 294 12.23 1.38 8.39
CA TYR A 294 12.88 2.27 7.43
C TYR A 294 14.18 1.69 6.86
N ALA A 295 14.96 1.03 7.72
CA ALA A 295 16.20 0.39 7.30
C ALA A 295 15.93 -0.81 6.36
N LEU A 296 14.84 -1.57 6.58
CA LEU A 296 14.39 -2.64 5.69
C LEU A 296 13.91 -2.10 4.33
N GLU A 297 13.18 -1.00 4.31
CA GLU A 297 12.77 -0.32 3.06
C GLU A 297 13.98 0.10 2.24
N LEU A 298 14.98 0.72 2.89
CA LEU A 298 16.23 1.09 2.23
C LEU A 298 17.05 -0.13 1.80
N LEU A 299 17.03 -1.23 2.58
CA LEU A 299 17.67 -2.48 2.20
C LEU A 299 17.04 -3.06 0.93
N ALA A 300 15.72 -3.05 0.82
CA ALA A 300 15.02 -3.48 -0.41
C ALA A 300 15.48 -2.65 -1.61
N ALA A 301 15.56 -1.32 -1.46
CA ALA A 301 16.03 -0.43 -2.51
C ALA A 301 17.53 -0.59 -2.84
N VAL A 302 18.38 -0.94 -1.89
CA VAL A 302 19.80 -1.31 -2.12
C VAL A 302 19.88 -2.56 -3.00
N LEU A 303 19.02 -3.53 -2.75
CA LEU A 303 19.03 -4.81 -3.45
C LEU A 303 18.46 -4.71 -4.87
N ASP A 304 17.37 -3.95 -5.09
CA ASP A 304 16.65 -3.88 -6.38
C ASP A 304 16.01 -2.52 -6.70
N GLY A 305 16.34 -1.44 -6.01
CA GLY A 305 15.68 -0.13 -6.23
C GLY A 305 16.01 0.55 -7.57
N TYR A 306 16.89 0.02 -8.41
CA TYR A 306 17.30 0.60 -9.71
C TYR A 306 18.02 -0.44 -10.58
N ASP A 307 18.15 -0.18 -11.89
CA ASP A 307 18.67 -1.12 -12.90
C ASP A 307 20.07 -1.69 -12.62
N ASN A 308 20.86 -1.05 -11.80
CA ASN A 308 22.19 -1.53 -11.42
C ASN A 308 22.30 -1.79 -9.91
N ALA A 309 21.18 -2.01 -9.24
CA ALA A 309 21.13 -2.43 -7.86
C ALA A 309 21.85 -3.77 -7.66
N ARG A 310 22.18 -4.11 -6.40
CA ARG A 310 23.11 -5.20 -6.11
C ARG A 310 22.70 -6.54 -6.70
N LEU A 311 21.43 -6.95 -6.52
CA LEU A 311 20.96 -8.24 -7.05
C LEU A 311 20.88 -8.25 -8.56
N ASN A 312 20.37 -7.17 -9.18
CA ASN A 312 20.30 -7.04 -10.63
C ASN A 312 21.69 -7.14 -11.27
N ARG A 313 22.66 -6.42 -10.71
CA ARG A 313 24.05 -6.45 -11.17
C ARG A 313 24.64 -7.86 -11.09
N VAL A 314 24.49 -8.54 -9.93
CA VAL A 314 25.12 -9.85 -9.70
C VAL A 314 24.39 -10.96 -10.45
N LEU A 315 23.07 -11.12 -10.21
CA LEU A 315 22.33 -12.30 -10.68
C LEU A 315 21.97 -12.21 -12.17
N VAL A 316 21.59 -11.01 -12.65
CA VAL A 316 21.16 -10.83 -14.04
C VAL A 316 22.34 -10.53 -14.96
N LYS A 317 23.18 -9.53 -14.60
CA LYS A 317 24.21 -9.03 -15.54
C LYS A 317 25.51 -9.82 -15.49
N GLN A 318 26.02 -10.19 -14.29
CA GLN A 318 27.32 -10.85 -14.12
C GLN A 318 27.19 -12.38 -14.21
N GLU A 319 26.44 -13.02 -13.29
CA GLU A 319 26.32 -14.48 -13.23
C GLU A 319 25.30 -15.05 -14.24
N ARG A 320 24.34 -14.23 -14.66
CA ARG A 320 23.28 -14.59 -15.60
C ARG A 320 22.53 -15.86 -15.19
N VAL A 321 22.26 -15.96 -13.89
CA VAL A 321 21.53 -17.10 -13.32
C VAL A 321 20.03 -16.90 -13.35
N VAL A 322 19.59 -15.65 -13.46
CA VAL A 322 18.17 -15.27 -13.55
C VAL A 322 17.95 -14.30 -14.71
N ASN A 323 16.72 -14.24 -15.22
CA ASN A 323 16.29 -13.25 -16.21
C ASN A 323 15.95 -11.92 -15.56
N ASP A 324 15.32 -11.97 -14.41
CA ASP A 324 14.92 -10.83 -13.60
C ASP A 324 14.95 -11.16 -12.10
N VAL A 325 15.00 -10.13 -11.30
CA VAL A 325 14.91 -10.18 -9.85
C VAL A 325 14.04 -9.04 -9.36
N GLY A 326 13.18 -9.31 -8.40
CA GLY A 326 12.39 -8.32 -7.69
C GLY A 326 12.57 -8.42 -6.19
N VAL A 327 12.63 -7.29 -5.51
CA VAL A 327 12.64 -7.21 -4.05
C VAL A 327 11.49 -6.31 -3.61
N SER A 328 10.70 -6.79 -2.65
CA SER A 328 9.59 -6.01 -2.10
C SER A 328 9.52 -6.12 -0.59
N TYR A 329 9.18 -5.01 0.02
CA TYR A 329 8.83 -4.85 1.42
C TYR A 329 7.90 -3.64 1.52
N ASP A 330 6.94 -3.67 2.42
CA ASP A 330 6.06 -2.55 2.71
C ASP A 330 6.10 -2.26 4.22
N MET A 331 6.59 -1.09 4.60
CA MET A 331 6.63 -0.71 6.00
C MET A 331 5.27 -0.25 6.55
N VAL A 332 4.27 0.01 5.67
CA VAL A 332 2.97 0.61 6.02
C VAL A 332 1.84 -0.34 5.66
N SER A 333 1.51 -1.25 6.55
CA SER A 333 0.43 -2.23 6.36
C SER A 333 -0.33 -2.48 7.66
N ARG A 334 -1.51 -3.13 7.60
CA ARG A 334 -2.26 -3.55 8.80
C ARG A 334 -1.74 -4.85 9.37
N GLY A 335 -1.43 -5.83 8.52
CA GLY A 335 -0.98 -7.16 8.90
C GLY A 335 0.53 -7.31 9.07
N PRO A 336 1.02 -8.53 9.33
CA PRO A 336 2.44 -8.83 9.38
C PRO A 336 3.08 -8.79 7.99
N GLU A 337 4.34 -8.42 7.91
CA GLU A 337 5.04 -8.21 6.66
C GLU A 337 6.13 -9.23 6.35
N LEU A 338 6.43 -9.33 5.06
CA LEU A 338 7.49 -10.13 4.49
C LEU A 338 8.49 -9.25 3.74
N PHE A 339 9.77 -9.52 3.95
CA PHE A 339 10.82 -9.08 3.03
C PHE A 339 10.97 -10.15 1.96
N LEU A 340 10.55 -9.86 0.75
CA LEU A 340 10.44 -10.82 -0.36
C LEU A 340 11.50 -10.56 -1.42
N ILE A 341 12.22 -11.61 -1.82
CA ILE A 341 13.06 -11.64 -3.02
C ILE A 341 12.48 -12.71 -3.94
N ASN A 342 12.10 -12.32 -5.15
CA ASN A 342 11.62 -13.22 -6.19
C ASN A 342 12.50 -13.15 -7.44
N VAL A 343 12.69 -14.29 -8.10
CA VAL A 343 13.50 -14.38 -9.32
C VAL A 343 12.87 -15.33 -10.33
N ASN A 344 13.02 -14.99 -11.61
CA ASN A 344 12.69 -15.82 -12.74
C ASN A 344 13.98 -16.40 -13.33
N MET A 345 14.10 -17.73 -13.33
CA MET A 345 15.34 -18.43 -13.68
C MET A 345 15.73 -18.26 -15.15
N ALA A 346 17.01 -18.08 -15.42
CA ALA A 346 17.53 -18.18 -16.77
C ALA A 346 17.54 -19.64 -17.24
N LYS A 347 17.34 -19.84 -18.55
CA LYS A 347 17.28 -21.18 -19.13
C LYS A 347 18.55 -22.00 -18.82
N GLY A 348 18.36 -23.23 -18.35
CA GLY A 348 19.46 -24.13 -18.00
C GLY A 348 20.15 -23.86 -16.65
N LYS A 349 19.66 -22.90 -15.88
CA LYS A 349 20.14 -22.60 -14.53
C LYS A 349 19.26 -23.28 -13.48
N THR A 350 19.83 -23.52 -12.29
CA THR A 350 19.16 -24.25 -11.21
C THR A 350 18.76 -23.33 -10.07
N ILE A 351 17.66 -23.66 -9.38
CA ILE A 351 17.20 -22.97 -8.17
C ILE A 351 18.33 -22.85 -7.13
N ALA A 352 19.13 -23.91 -6.93
CA ALA A 352 20.25 -23.88 -6.00
C ALA A 352 21.31 -22.83 -6.36
N GLN A 353 21.59 -22.60 -7.66
CA GLN A 353 22.49 -21.53 -8.08
C GLN A 353 21.95 -20.16 -7.69
N ALA A 354 20.65 -19.87 -7.97
CA ALA A 354 20.04 -18.60 -7.60
C ALA A 354 20.01 -18.40 -6.09
N GLN A 355 19.60 -19.40 -5.31
CA GLN A 355 19.63 -19.35 -3.84
C GLN A 355 21.03 -19.02 -3.30
N ASN A 356 22.08 -19.69 -3.83
CA ASN A 356 23.45 -19.44 -3.40
C ASN A 356 23.91 -18.02 -3.75
N SER A 357 23.56 -17.51 -4.94
CA SER A 357 23.91 -16.16 -5.36
C SER A 357 23.20 -15.09 -4.52
N ILE A 358 21.89 -15.29 -4.23
CA ILE A 358 21.14 -14.41 -3.33
C ILE A 358 21.78 -14.42 -1.94
N ARG A 359 22.02 -15.61 -1.35
CA ARG A 359 22.64 -15.73 -0.02
C ARG A 359 24.01 -15.07 0.05
N LYS A 360 24.85 -15.22 -0.99
CA LYS A 360 26.16 -14.54 -1.07
C LYS A 360 26.00 -13.01 -1.10
N ALA A 361 25.06 -12.49 -1.88
CA ALA A 361 24.82 -11.06 -1.96
C ALA A 361 24.31 -10.48 -0.62
N LEU A 362 23.47 -11.22 0.10
CA LEU A 362 22.99 -10.84 1.44
C LEU A 362 24.15 -10.91 2.47
N GLN A 363 24.97 -11.97 2.44
CA GLN A 363 26.13 -12.11 3.30
C GLN A 363 27.17 -11.01 3.07
N GLU A 364 27.30 -10.53 1.84
CA GLU A 364 28.17 -9.40 1.52
C GLU A 364 27.71 -8.12 2.22
N ILE A 365 26.38 -7.87 2.27
CA ILE A 365 25.82 -6.75 3.03
C ILE A 365 26.07 -6.93 4.54
N VAL A 366 25.86 -8.14 5.06
CA VAL A 366 26.09 -8.44 6.48
C VAL A 366 27.54 -8.23 6.89
N ARG A 367 28.51 -8.60 6.03
CA ARG A 367 29.94 -8.49 6.34
C ARG A 367 30.49 -7.09 6.11
N ASN A 368 30.17 -6.48 4.98
CA ASN A 368 30.84 -5.28 4.48
C ASN A 368 29.95 -4.04 4.52
N GLY A 369 28.66 -4.21 4.86
CA GLY A 369 27.69 -3.12 4.95
C GLY A 369 27.29 -2.55 3.59
N VAL A 370 26.70 -1.35 3.65
CA VAL A 370 26.27 -0.54 2.52
C VAL A 370 27.14 0.71 2.48
N GLN A 371 27.56 1.12 1.28
CA GLN A 371 28.36 2.35 1.13
C GLN A 371 27.48 3.58 1.34
N GLU A 372 28.00 4.59 2.04
CA GLU A 372 27.28 5.86 2.28
C GLU A 372 26.82 6.52 0.96
N SER A 373 27.67 6.50 -0.06
CA SER A 373 27.37 7.05 -1.39
C SER A 373 26.23 6.30 -2.10
N GLU A 374 26.12 4.98 -1.89
CA GLU A 374 25.03 4.16 -2.42
C GLU A 374 23.71 4.49 -1.71
N LEU A 375 23.73 4.53 -0.39
CA LEU A 375 22.56 4.87 0.41
C LEU A 375 22.05 6.28 0.12
N LYS A 376 22.96 7.26 -0.02
CA LYS A 376 22.61 8.63 -0.41
C LYS A 376 21.87 8.69 -1.75
N ARG A 377 22.33 7.97 -2.78
CA ARG A 377 21.65 7.92 -4.09
C ARG A 377 20.23 7.34 -3.96
N ILE A 378 20.06 6.28 -3.15
CA ILE A 378 18.76 5.65 -2.93
C ILE A 378 17.80 6.62 -2.23
N LYS A 379 18.25 7.31 -1.19
CA LYS A 379 17.45 8.31 -0.49
C LYS A 379 16.99 9.44 -1.40
N VAL A 380 17.89 9.96 -2.26
CA VAL A 380 17.54 10.98 -3.26
C VAL A 380 16.47 10.44 -4.22
N ARG A 381 16.59 9.17 -4.67
CA ARG A 381 15.61 8.56 -5.56
C ARG A 381 14.24 8.41 -4.90
N ILE A 382 14.19 7.96 -3.65
CA ILE A 382 12.94 7.85 -2.89
C ILE A 382 12.27 9.23 -2.78
N LEU A 383 13.04 10.26 -2.44
CA LEU A 383 12.53 11.63 -2.36
C LEU A 383 12.01 12.11 -3.73
N SER A 384 12.74 11.84 -4.82
CA SER A 384 12.29 12.19 -6.17
C SER A 384 10.99 11.46 -6.55
N ASN A 385 10.89 10.18 -6.25
CA ASN A 385 9.66 9.41 -6.50
C ASN A 385 8.48 9.98 -5.70
N GLN A 386 8.72 10.46 -4.49
CA GLN A 386 7.69 11.11 -3.67
C GLN A 386 7.20 12.42 -4.29
N ILE A 387 8.13 13.24 -4.82
CA ILE A 387 7.76 14.47 -5.55
C ILE A 387 6.89 14.11 -6.77
N PHE A 388 7.30 13.12 -7.57
CA PHE A 388 6.50 12.69 -8.74
C PHE A 388 5.12 12.13 -8.37
N LYS A 389 4.98 11.43 -7.24
CA LYS A 389 3.64 11.03 -6.75
C LYS A 389 2.76 12.24 -6.48
N ARG A 390 3.32 13.30 -5.91
CA ARG A 390 2.60 14.54 -5.59
C ARG A 390 2.23 15.38 -6.83
N ASP A 391 2.77 15.05 -8.00
CA ASP A 391 2.34 15.68 -9.27
C ASP A 391 0.97 15.19 -9.73
N SER A 392 0.48 14.07 -9.22
CA SER A 392 -0.83 13.52 -9.55
C SER A 392 -1.81 13.67 -8.40
N ILE A 393 -2.95 14.32 -8.62
CA ILE A 393 -4.05 14.41 -7.64
C ILE A 393 -4.52 13.02 -7.19
N PHE A 394 -4.57 12.06 -8.12
CA PHE A 394 -4.87 10.67 -7.80
C PHE A 394 -3.78 10.03 -6.94
N GLY A 395 -2.50 10.25 -7.28
CA GLY A 395 -1.36 9.76 -6.50
C GLY A 395 -1.36 10.29 -5.07
N GLN A 396 -1.70 11.57 -4.88
CA GLN A 396 -1.86 12.20 -3.56
C GLN A 396 -2.99 11.52 -2.76
N ALA A 397 -4.17 11.35 -3.36
CA ALA A 397 -5.32 10.72 -2.72
C ALA A 397 -5.04 9.24 -2.36
N MET A 398 -4.34 8.51 -3.23
CA MET A 398 -3.90 7.13 -2.98
C MET A 398 -2.94 7.02 -1.79
N GLU A 399 -1.96 7.91 -1.71
CA GLU A 399 -0.99 7.92 -0.62
C GLU A 399 -1.65 8.21 0.74
N ILE A 400 -2.49 9.25 0.78
CA ILE A 400 -3.27 9.59 1.98
C ILE A 400 -4.15 8.39 2.38
N GLY A 401 -4.89 7.83 1.43
CA GLY A 401 -5.85 6.75 1.70
C GLY A 401 -5.19 5.48 2.21
N SER A 402 -4.12 5.00 1.56
CA SER A 402 -3.41 3.80 1.99
C SER A 402 -2.79 3.97 3.38
N THR A 403 -2.26 5.15 3.68
CA THR A 403 -1.70 5.49 4.99
C THR A 403 -2.76 5.48 6.09
N GLU A 404 -3.91 6.13 5.85
CA GLU A 404 -5.05 6.16 6.79
C GLU A 404 -5.63 4.76 7.02
N MET A 405 -5.77 3.95 5.97
CA MET A 405 -6.28 2.59 6.08
C MET A 405 -5.35 1.69 6.88
N ALA A 406 -4.04 1.90 6.83
CA ALA A 406 -3.07 1.18 7.66
C ALA A 406 -3.10 1.60 9.14
N GLY A 407 -3.83 2.68 9.47
CA GLY A 407 -4.02 3.19 10.83
C GLY A 407 -3.08 4.32 11.22
N PHE A 408 -2.33 4.85 10.28
CA PHE A 408 -1.53 6.05 10.44
C PHE A 408 -2.35 7.30 10.08
N SER A 409 -1.82 8.47 10.37
CA SER A 409 -2.37 9.74 9.90
C SER A 409 -1.70 10.14 8.59
N TRP A 410 -2.42 10.83 7.72
CA TRP A 410 -1.81 11.49 6.56
C TRP A 410 -0.66 12.44 6.95
N ARG A 411 -0.68 12.97 8.17
CA ARG A 411 0.39 13.82 8.74
C ARG A 411 1.68 13.04 8.98
N ASP A 412 1.59 11.72 9.13
CA ASP A 412 2.75 10.87 9.37
C ASP A 412 3.58 10.65 8.10
N ILE A 413 3.02 10.94 6.91
CA ILE A 413 3.68 10.69 5.61
C ILE A 413 5.02 11.46 5.53
N ASP A 414 5.00 12.75 5.81
CA ASP A 414 6.22 13.57 5.76
C ASP A 414 7.19 13.21 6.89
N VAL A 415 6.69 12.87 8.08
CA VAL A 415 7.51 12.38 9.20
C VAL A 415 8.22 11.08 8.83
N MET A 416 7.51 10.14 8.21
CA MET A 416 8.12 8.89 7.72
C MET A 416 9.22 9.16 6.69
N LEU A 417 8.99 10.08 5.77
CA LEU A 417 9.96 10.47 4.75
C LEU A 417 11.21 11.11 5.37
N GLU A 418 11.04 12.00 6.35
CA GLU A 418 12.14 12.60 7.11
C GLU A 418 12.93 11.53 7.88
N LYS A 419 12.26 10.64 8.59
CA LYS A 419 12.90 9.53 9.33
C LYS A 419 13.73 8.65 8.40
N MET A 420 13.21 8.32 7.22
CA MET A 420 13.95 7.55 6.21
C MET A 420 15.27 8.23 5.81
N GLN A 421 15.30 9.58 5.74
CA GLN A 421 16.52 10.31 5.44
C GLN A 421 17.60 10.19 6.54
N THR A 422 17.23 9.90 7.78
CA THR A 422 18.18 9.76 8.90
C THR A 422 18.84 8.40 9.00
N ILE A 423 18.32 7.37 8.33
CA ILE A 423 18.83 5.99 8.41
C ILE A 423 20.28 5.91 7.93
N THR A 424 21.10 5.20 8.68
CA THR A 424 22.54 5.02 8.42
C THR A 424 22.86 3.68 7.74
N PRO A 425 24.02 3.56 7.07
CA PRO A 425 24.50 2.27 6.54
C PRO A 425 24.56 1.17 7.59
N ALA A 426 24.96 1.50 8.81
CA ALA A 426 25.06 0.54 9.92
C ALA A 426 23.68 -0.02 10.31
N GLN A 427 22.63 0.80 10.28
CA GLN A 427 21.27 0.34 10.54
C GLN A 427 20.76 -0.60 9.43
N VAL A 428 21.04 -0.29 8.17
CA VAL A 428 20.72 -1.17 7.03
C VAL A 428 21.45 -2.51 7.14
N GLN A 429 22.73 -2.49 7.51
CA GLN A 429 23.50 -3.71 7.77
C GLN A 429 22.94 -4.52 8.95
N ALA A 430 22.54 -3.84 10.02
CA ALA A 430 22.00 -4.48 11.22
C ALA A 430 20.68 -5.24 10.93
N VAL A 431 19.73 -4.65 10.18
CA VAL A 431 18.49 -5.34 9.82
C VAL A 431 18.73 -6.50 8.88
N ALA A 432 19.68 -6.40 7.94
CA ALA A 432 20.06 -7.52 7.08
C ALA A 432 20.58 -8.70 7.91
N SER A 433 21.45 -8.43 8.89
CA SER A 433 22.00 -9.45 9.81
C SER A 433 20.95 -10.05 10.73
N LYS A 434 20.00 -9.24 11.20
CA LYS A 434 19.00 -9.66 12.18
C LYS A 434 17.87 -10.48 11.56
N TYR A 435 17.39 -10.10 10.39
CA TYR A 435 16.14 -10.62 9.83
C TYR A 435 16.33 -11.57 8.64
N LEU A 436 17.38 -11.42 7.82
CA LEU A 436 17.55 -12.26 6.64
C LEU A 436 18.29 -13.57 6.99
N VAL A 437 17.76 -14.28 7.98
CA VAL A 437 18.28 -15.53 8.53
C VAL A 437 17.32 -16.69 8.28
N ASP A 438 17.81 -17.91 8.39
CA ASP A 438 17.03 -19.11 8.04
C ASP A 438 15.79 -19.33 8.95
N ASP A 439 15.83 -18.89 10.19
CA ASP A 439 14.71 -19.09 11.13
C ASP A 439 13.42 -18.37 10.69
N GLY A 440 13.54 -17.26 9.98
CA GLY A 440 12.38 -16.52 9.45
C GLY A 440 12.03 -16.81 7.99
N LEU A 441 12.82 -17.67 7.31
CA LEU A 441 12.75 -17.86 5.86
C LEU A 441 11.64 -18.81 5.43
N THR A 442 10.87 -18.39 4.45
CA THR A 442 9.98 -19.25 3.65
C THR A 442 10.44 -19.25 2.20
N ILE A 443 10.60 -20.43 1.61
CA ILE A 443 11.03 -20.62 0.22
C ILE A 443 9.87 -21.22 -0.57
N ALA A 444 9.53 -20.59 -1.68
CA ALA A 444 8.60 -21.15 -2.64
C ALA A 444 9.29 -21.33 -4.00
N VAL A 445 9.08 -22.49 -4.63
CA VAL A 445 9.71 -22.85 -5.90
C VAL A 445 8.62 -23.23 -6.89
N LEU A 446 8.61 -22.60 -8.06
CA LEU A 446 7.84 -23.05 -9.22
C LEU A 446 8.67 -24.05 -10.02
N ASP A 447 8.15 -25.28 -10.09
CA ASP A 447 8.67 -26.37 -10.94
C ASP A 447 7.91 -26.37 -12.27
N PRO A 448 8.52 -25.89 -13.36
CA PRO A 448 7.84 -25.71 -14.63
C PRO A 448 7.45 -27.06 -15.25
N GLN A 449 6.18 -27.19 -15.59
CA GLN A 449 5.66 -28.34 -16.32
C GLN A 449 5.48 -27.98 -17.79
N SER A 450 5.69 -28.93 -18.70
CA SER A 450 5.43 -28.69 -20.11
C SER A 450 3.93 -28.47 -20.38
N ARG A 451 3.57 -27.50 -21.22
CA ARG A 451 2.17 -27.21 -21.58
C ARG A 451 1.45 -28.43 -22.16
N LYS A 452 2.17 -29.39 -22.82
CA LYS A 452 1.61 -30.63 -23.36
C LYS A 452 1.19 -31.64 -22.28
N SER A 453 1.84 -31.64 -21.11
CA SER A 453 1.48 -32.55 -20.01
C SER A 453 0.28 -32.09 -19.18
N ALA A 454 -0.08 -30.82 -19.23
CA ALA A 454 -1.24 -30.28 -18.54
C ALA A 454 -2.58 -30.62 -19.25
N GLN A 455 -2.61 -30.62 -20.56
CA GLN A 455 -3.83 -30.96 -21.34
C GLN A 455 -4.26 -32.42 -21.22
N VAL A 456 -3.34 -33.35 -20.95
CA VAL A 456 -3.66 -34.80 -20.83
C VAL A 456 -4.36 -35.11 -19.49
N LYS A 457 -4.22 -34.29 -18.45
CA LYS A 457 -4.90 -34.52 -17.17
C LYS A 457 -6.31 -33.92 -17.07
N GLN A 458 -6.67 -32.98 -17.93
CA GLN A 458 -8.03 -32.40 -17.95
C GLN A 458 -9.02 -33.17 -18.80
N GLY A 459 -8.56 -34.12 -19.66
CA GLY A 459 -9.39 -34.97 -20.50
C GLY A 459 -9.71 -36.37 -19.91
N GLY A 460 -9.40 -36.61 -18.64
CA GLY A 460 -9.54 -37.91 -18.00
C GLY A 460 -10.29 -37.90 -16.65
N GLN A 461 -11.29 -37.06 -16.52
CA GLN A 461 -12.27 -37.13 -15.40
C GLN A 461 -13.69 -37.05 -15.95
#